data_9e8acce0b3ad613f65cae4dc885ac1a5
#
_entry.id   9e8acce0b3ad613f65cae4dc885ac1a5
#
_cell.length_a   1.000
_cell.length_b   1.000
_cell.length_c   1.000
_cell.angle_alpha   90.00
_cell.angle_beta   90.00
_cell.angle_gamma   90.00
#
_symmetry.space_group_name_H-M   'P 1'
#
loop_
_entity.id
_entity.type
_entity.pdbx_description
1 polymer ?
#
loop_
_entity_poly.entity_id
_entity_poly.type
_entity_poly.pdbx_seq_one_letter_code
_entity_poly.pdbx_strand_id
1 'polypeptide(L)'
;MKERDNNITVFGLVAEEPVFNHEAFGEKFFKMMVSVNRVSGTVDTLPVLISERIADMKKLKTGACVMITGRIKSYNEHIGEKSKLILAIFTEIIEIYENEVELPFNNDVVLRGFICKEPNYRVTPLGREITDVLIAVNRAYGKSDYIPCIVWGRTAKFVGHLPVGTHIEMTGRFQSRPYAKKISEDEIENRVAYEVSVSKIEVIEEKENTDE
;
A
#
# COMPACT_ATOMS: atom_id res chain seq x y z
N MET A 1 -11.98 12.83 -17.04
CA MET A 1 -11.92 11.51 -16.40
C MET A 1 -11.73 11.77 -14.91
N LYS A 2 -12.62 11.28 -14.04
CA LYS A 2 -12.51 11.53 -12.60
C LYS A 2 -11.22 10.84 -12.13
N GLU A 3 -10.30 11.59 -11.53
CA GLU A 3 -9.10 11.02 -10.93
C GLU A 3 -9.49 10.01 -9.87
N ARG A 4 -8.79 8.89 -9.83
CA ARG A 4 -9.07 7.81 -8.86
C ARG A 4 -8.44 8.15 -7.52
N ASP A 5 -9.17 7.91 -6.44
CA ASP A 5 -8.72 8.18 -5.07
C ASP A 5 -7.66 7.18 -4.56
N ASN A 6 -7.39 6.12 -5.31
CA ASN A 6 -6.43 5.07 -4.95
C ASN A 6 -5.82 4.51 -6.24
N ASN A 7 -4.57 4.82 -6.46
CA ASN A 7 -3.82 4.33 -7.61
C ASN A 7 -2.41 3.96 -7.19
N ILE A 8 -1.92 2.83 -7.68
CA ILE A 8 -0.56 2.37 -7.51
C ILE A 8 -0.03 1.80 -8.82
N THR A 9 1.21 2.17 -9.16
CA THR A 9 1.98 1.52 -10.22
C THR A 9 3.30 1.04 -9.65
N VAL A 10 3.60 -0.25 -9.81
CA VAL A 10 4.88 -0.84 -9.41
C VAL A 10 5.51 -1.58 -10.58
N PHE A 11 6.83 -1.49 -10.66
CA PHE A 11 7.66 -2.24 -11.57
C PHE A 11 8.67 -3.07 -10.78
N GLY A 12 8.76 -4.36 -11.06
CA GLY A 12 9.62 -5.25 -10.30
C GLY A 12 9.67 -6.66 -10.85
N LEU A 13 10.21 -7.56 -10.06
CA LEU A 13 10.34 -8.97 -10.42
C LEU A 13 9.39 -9.82 -9.58
N VAL A 14 8.76 -10.81 -10.18
CA VAL A 14 8.00 -11.82 -9.44
C VAL A 14 8.96 -12.53 -8.48
N ALA A 15 8.76 -12.35 -7.18
CA ALA A 15 9.56 -12.99 -6.12
C ALA A 15 8.99 -14.35 -5.73
N GLU A 16 7.66 -14.46 -5.68
CA GLU A 16 6.93 -15.70 -5.44
C GLU A 16 5.82 -15.85 -6.49
N GLU A 17 5.73 -17.03 -7.11
CA GLU A 17 4.73 -17.33 -8.14
C GLU A 17 3.30 -17.24 -7.60
N PRO A 18 2.31 -16.99 -8.48
CA PRO A 18 0.91 -16.94 -8.08
C PRO A 18 0.43 -18.24 -7.45
N VAL A 19 -0.13 -18.15 -6.26
CA VAL A 19 -0.80 -19.24 -5.54
C VAL A 19 -2.28 -18.91 -5.42
N PHE A 20 -3.17 -19.89 -5.61
CA PHE A 20 -4.61 -19.68 -5.42
C PHE A 20 -4.90 -19.11 -4.04
N ASN A 21 -5.70 -18.04 -4.01
CA ASN A 21 -6.09 -17.36 -2.77
C ASN A 21 -7.57 -17.57 -2.45
N HIS A 22 -8.46 -17.18 -3.35
CA HIS A 22 -9.92 -17.34 -3.17
C HIS A 22 -10.64 -17.25 -4.52
N GLU A 23 -11.92 -17.59 -4.50
CA GLU A 23 -12.84 -17.39 -5.61
C GLU A 23 -13.96 -16.45 -5.19
N ALA A 24 -14.32 -15.50 -6.05
CA ALA A 24 -15.43 -14.59 -5.85
C ALA A 24 -16.17 -14.37 -7.17
N PHE A 25 -17.50 -14.55 -7.16
CA PHE A 25 -18.36 -14.37 -8.33
C PHE A 25 -17.92 -15.17 -9.58
N GLY A 26 -17.41 -16.41 -9.38
CA GLY A 26 -16.93 -17.25 -10.47
C GLY A 26 -15.60 -16.81 -11.09
N GLU A 27 -14.83 -16.01 -10.37
CA GLU A 27 -13.51 -15.51 -10.74
C GLU A 27 -12.48 -15.93 -9.70
N LYS A 28 -11.39 -16.55 -10.12
CA LYS A 28 -10.31 -16.98 -9.22
C LYS A 28 -9.27 -15.90 -9.08
N PHE A 29 -8.88 -15.67 -7.83
CA PHE A 29 -7.84 -14.73 -7.45
C PHE A 29 -6.63 -15.48 -6.90
N PHE A 30 -5.46 -15.01 -7.30
CA PHE A 30 -4.17 -15.56 -6.92
C PHE A 30 -3.37 -14.50 -6.17
N LYS A 31 -2.63 -14.93 -5.17
CA LYS A 31 -1.67 -14.09 -4.44
C LYS A 31 -0.27 -14.42 -4.91
N MET A 32 0.52 -13.39 -5.19
CA MET A 32 1.95 -13.50 -5.49
C MET A 32 2.72 -12.41 -4.75
N MET A 33 4.05 -12.50 -4.75
CA MET A 33 4.94 -11.47 -4.20
C MET A 33 5.76 -10.88 -5.32
N VAL A 34 5.93 -9.55 -5.30
CA VAL A 34 6.75 -8.81 -6.28
C VAL A 34 7.85 -8.05 -5.53
N SER A 35 9.09 -8.25 -5.92
CA SER A 35 10.24 -7.52 -5.41
C SER A 35 10.45 -6.24 -6.21
N VAL A 36 10.54 -5.12 -5.50
CA VAL A 36 10.71 -3.78 -6.08
C VAL A 36 11.95 -3.13 -5.45
N ASN A 37 12.89 -2.74 -6.28
CA ASN A 37 14.12 -2.10 -5.82
C ASN A 37 13.89 -0.63 -5.46
N ARG A 38 14.40 -0.18 -4.32
CA ARG A 38 14.51 1.25 -3.99
C ARG A 38 15.82 1.81 -4.55
N VAL A 39 15.83 3.12 -4.80
CA VAL A 39 17.06 3.85 -5.15
C VAL A 39 18.18 3.66 -4.11
N SER A 40 17.81 3.43 -2.84
CA SER A 40 18.75 3.17 -1.74
C SER A 40 19.39 1.77 -1.77
N GLY A 41 19.03 0.90 -2.71
CA GLY A 41 19.46 -0.49 -2.78
C GLY A 41 18.65 -1.46 -1.89
N THR A 42 17.72 -0.95 -1.08
CA THR A 42 16.78 -1.79 -0.32
C THR A 42 15.73 -2.38 -1.26
N VAL A 43 15.31 -3.61 -1.01
CA VAL A 43 14.26 -4.29 -1.78
C VAL A 43 12.97 -4.35 -0.94
N ASP A 44 11.86 -3.91 -1.53
CA ASP A 44 10.52 -4.15 -1.01
C ASP A 44 9.94 -5.42 -1.62
N THR A 45 9.42 -6.32 -0.81
CA THR A 45 8.67 -7.48 -1.30
C THR A 45 7.19 -7.23 -1.02
N LEU A 46 6.42 -6.97 -2.08
CA LEU A 46 5.05 -6.47 -2.00
C LEU A 46 4.02 -7.55 -2.34
N PRO A 47 2.95 -7.69 -1.54
CA PRO A 47 1.87 -8.62 -1.81
C PRO A 47 0.97 -8.09 -2.93
N VAL A 48 0.72 -8.95 -3.92
CA VAL A 48 -0.11 -8.66 -5.09
C VAL A 48 -1.23 -9.68 -5.18
N LEU A 49 -2.44 -9.21 -5.42
CA LEU A 49 -3.63 -10.02 -5.69
C LEU A 49 -4.03 -9.83 -7.15
N ILE A 50 -4.07 -10.89 -7.91
CA ILE A 50 -4.34 -10.88 -9.35
C ILE A 50 -5.44 -11.86 -9.72
N SER A 51 -6.34 -11.45 -10.63
CA SER A 51 -7.38 -12.30 -11.19
C SER A 51 -6.85 -13.15 -12.35
N GLU A 52 -7.35 -14.39 -12.48
CA GLU A 52 -7.08 -15.26 -13.63
C GLU A 52 -7.49 -14.66 -14.99
N ARG A 53 -8.38 -13.66 -14.98
CA ARG A 53 -8.85 -12.97 -16.19
C ARG A 53 -7.87 -11.93 -16.73
N ILE A 54 -6.95 -11.46 -15.87
CA ILE A 54 -6.02 -10.35 -16.21
C ILE A 54 -4.77 -10.88 -16.88
N ALA A 55 -4.27 -12.06 -16.47
CA ALA A 55 -3.05 -12.66 -17.00
C ALA A 55 -3.07 -14.16 -16.97
N ASP A 56 -2.27 -14.78 -17.84
CA ASP A 56 -1.94 -16.21 -17.74
C ASP A 56 -0.96 -16.43 -16.58
N MET A 57 -1.44 -17.08 -15.51
CA MET A 57 -0.65 -17.36 -14.31
C MET A 57 0.63 -18.15 -14.61
N LYS A 58 0.67 -18.92 -15.71
CA LYS A 58 1.86 -19.70 -16.10
C LYS A 58 3.02 -18.83 -16.58
N LYS A 59 2.75 -17.58 -16.99
CA LYS A 59 3.78 -16.60 -17.39
C LYS A 59 4.38 -15.86 -16.23
N LEU A 60 3.75 -15.88 -15.06
CA LEU A 60 4.19 -15.18 -13.84
C LEU A 60 5.14 -16.05 -13.02
N LYS A 61 6.26 -16.42 -13.62
CA LYS A 61 7.32 -17.21 -12.97
C LYS A 61 8.24 -16.35 -12.14
N THR A 62 8.85 -16.92 -11.11
CA THR A 62 9.89 -16.24 -10.33
C THR A 62 10.96 -15.65 -11.24
N GLY A 63 11.26 -14.37 -11.05
CA GLY A 63 12.17 -13.61 -11.89
C GLY A 63 11.55 -12.94 -13.11
N ALA A 64 10.25 -13.21 -13.42
CA ALA A 64 9.56 -12.48 -14.49
C ALA A 64 9.46 -10.99 -14.16
N CYS A 65 9.80 -10.15 -15.13
CA CYS A 65 9.75 -8.69 -15.02
C CYS A 65 8.32 -8.21 -15.31
N VAL A 66 7.72 -7.47 -14.37
CA VAL A 66 6.31 -7.05 -14.46
C VAL A 66 6.12 -5.59 -14.11
N MET A 67 5.22 -4.91 -14.83
CA MET A 67 4.63 -3.65 -14.42
C MET A 67 3.18 -3.88 -14.04
N ILE A 68 2.81 -3.46 -12.85
CA ILE A 68 1.48 -3.66 -12.27
C ILE A 68 0.88 -2.30 -11.95
N THR A 69 -0.31 -2.03 -12.50
CA THR A 69 -1.14 -0.89 -12.11
C THR A 69 -2.40 -1.41 -11.44
N GLY A 70 -2.81 -0.74 -10.36
CA GLY A 70 -3.97 -1.15 -9.60
C GLY A 70 -4.25 -0.26 -8.40
N ARG A 71 -4.76 -0.86 -7.33
CA ARG A 71 -5.14 -0.18 -6.08
C ARG A 71 -4.58 -0.92 -4.87
N ILE A 72 -4.24 -0.19 -3.81
CA ILE A 72 -3.96 -0.80 -2.51
C ILE A 72 -5.29 -1.15 -1.86
N LYS A 73 -5.55 -2.43 -1.65
CA LYS A 73 -6.73 -2.90 -0.91
C LYS A 73 -6.34 -3.34 0.49
N SER A 74 -7.22 -3.05 1.43
CA SER A 74 -7.14 -3.54 2.80
C SER A 74 -8.28 -4.49 3.11
N TYR A 75 -7.99 -5.54 3.88
CA TYR A 75 -9.00 -6.41 4.48
C TYR A 75 -8.51 -6.94 5.82
N ASN A 76 -9.46 -7.30 6.67
CA ASN A 76 -9.13 -7.91 7.95
C ASN A 76 -9.14 -9.43 7.81
N GLU A 77 -8.01 -10.04 8.13
CA GLU A 77 -7.88 -11.48 8.26
C GLU A 77 -8.12 -11.87 9.72
N HIS A 78 -9.07 -12.76 9.96
CA HIS A 78 -9.39 -13.27 11.29
C HIS A 78 -8.58 -14.54 11.56
N ILE A 79 -7.70 -14.50 12.53
CA ILE A 79 -6.91 -15.65 13.00
C ILE A 79 -7.29 -15.91 14.48
N GLY A 80 -8.22 -16.84 14.69
CA GLY A 80 -8.86 -17.04 16.00
C GLY A 80 -9.60 -15.78 16.45
N GLU A 81 -9.35 -15.31 17.66
CA GLU A 81 -9.97 -14.08 18.21
C GLU A 81 -9.27 -12.78 17.75
N LYS A 82 -8.17 -12.88 17.04
CA LYS A 82 -7.40 -11.70 16.59
C LYS A 82 -7.73 -11.34 15.16
N SER A 83 -7.87 -10.05 14.90
CA SER A 83 -7.99 -9.48 13.57
C SER A 83 -6.68 -8.83 13.16
N LYS A 84 -6.21 -9.14 11.95
CA LYS A 84 -4.99 -8.56 11.37
C LYS A 84 -5.36 -7.82 10.09
N LEU A 85 -4.97 -6.55 10.01
CA LEU A 85 -5.09 -5.78 8.77
C LEU A 85 -4.08 -6.32 7.75
N ILE A 86 -4.58 -6.73 6.60
CA ILE A 86 -3.79 -7.18 5.46
C ILE A 86 -3.91 -6.13 4.36
N LEU A 87 -2.78 -5.80 3.75
CA LEU A 87 -2.71 -4.95 2.57
C LEU A 87 -2.19 -5.75 1.39
N ALA A 88 -2.74 -5.49 0.20
CA ALA A 88 -2.24 -6.04 -1.05
C ALA A 88 -2.53 -5.09 -2.21
N ILE A 89 -1.69 -5.13 -3.24
CA ILE A 89 -1.96 -4.48 -4.52
C ILE A 89 -2.99 -5.34 -5.26
N PHE A 90 -4.18 -4.81 -5.45
CA PHE A 90 -5.20 -5.42 -6.31
C PHE A 90 -4.94 -4.99 -7.75
N THR A 91 -4.47 -5.93 -8.56
CA THR A 91 -4.08 -5.70 -9.93
C THR A 91 -5.27 -5.39 -10.82
N GLU A 92 -5.19 -4.32 -11.59
CA GLU A 92 -6.16 -3.96 -12.64
C GLU A 92 -5.54 -4.16 -14.04
N ILE A 93 -4.24 -3.86 -14.17
CA ILE A 93 -3.47 -4.04 -15.40
C ILE A 93 -2.13 -4.65 -15.02
N ILE A 94 -1.65 -5.58 -15.81
CA ILE A 94 -0.30 -6.13 -15.72
C ILE A 94 0.32 -6.24 -17.11
N GLU A 95 1.56 -5.80 -17.20
CA GLU A 95 2.42 -6.00 -18.36
C GLU A 95 3.60 -6.89 -17.95
N ILE A 96 3.91 -7.89 -18.78
CA ILE A 96 4.99 -8.84 -18.55
C ILE A 96 6.06 -8.57 -19.60
N TYR A 97 7.28 -8.31 -19.15
CA TYR A 97 8.42 -7.99 -20.02
C TYR A 97 9.33 -9.20 -20.16
N GLU A 98 9.75 -9.50 -21.39
CA GLU A 98 10.66 -10.62 -21.66
C GLU A 98 12.10 -10.34 -21.22
N ASN A 99 12.45 -9.05 -21.12
CA ASN A 99 13.77 -8.60 -20.66
C ASN A 99 13.61 -7.55 -19.56
N GLU A 100 14.66 -7.39 -18.75
CA GLU A 100 14.72 -6.31 -17.77
C GLU A 100 14.74 -4.95 -18.49
N VAL A 101 13.78 -4.09 -18.15
CA VAL A 101 13.60 -2.77 -18.72
C VAL A 101 13.84 -1.74 -17.64
N GLU A 102 14.65 -0.72 -17.89
CA GLU A 102 14.76 0.43 -17.01
C GLU A 102 13.53 1.32 -17.17
N LEU A 103 12.75 1.47 -16.11
CA LEU A 103 11.65 2.42 -16.05
C LEU A 103 12.02 3.59 -15.12
N PRO A 104 11.55 4.81 -15.42
CA PRO A 104 11.87 6.01 -14.64
C PRO A 104 11.27 5.97 -13.22
N PHE A 105 10.19 5.21 -13.03
CA PHE A 105 9.50 5.05 -11.75
C PHE A 105 9.17 3.57 -11.55
N ASN A 106 9.55 3.03 -10.39
CA ASN A 106 9.31 1.64 -10.08
C ASN A 106 8.30 1.41 -8.95
N ASN A 107 7.83 2.47 -8.29
CA ASN A 107 6.86 2.38 -7.20
C ASN A 107 6.25 3.75 -6.95
N ASP A 108 5.10 4.00 -7.51
CA ASP A 108 4.37 5.26 -7.41
C ASP A 108 2.95 5.03 -6.90
N VAL A 109 2.59 5.79 -5.85
CA VAL A 109 1.30 5.71 -5.17
C VAL A 109 0.67 7.09 -5.12
N VAL A 110 -0.61 7.18 -5.48
CA VAL A 110 -1.46 8.35 -5.26
C VAL A 110 -2.69 7.91 -4.47
N LEU A 111 -2.92 8.54 -3.32
CA LEU A 111 -4.05 8.27 -2.45
C LEU A 111 -4.77 9.56 -2.09
N ARG A 112 -6.12 9.55 -2.18
CA ARG A 112 -7.00 10.58 -1.63
C ARG A 112 -7.92 9.93 -0.61
N GLY A 113 -8.05 10.51 0.55
CA GLY A 113 -8.87 9.95 1.61
C GLY A 113 -8.89 10.80 2.87
N PHE A 114 -9.47 10.25 3.91
CA PHE A 114 -9.70 10.96 5.17
C PHE A 114 -8.82 10.36 6.27
N ILE A 115 -8.22 11.22 7.09
CA ILE A 115 -7.58 10.79 8.33
C ILE A 115 -8.65 10.17 9.22
N CYS A 116 -8.56 8.87 9.51
CA CYS A 116 -9.59 8.14 10.25
C CYS A 116 -9.21 7.76 11.68
N LYS A 117 -7.99 8.08 12.08
CA LYS A 117 -7.47 7.91 13.44
C LYS A 117 -6.52 9.07 13.74
N GLU A 118 -6.44 9.47 15.01
CA GLU A 118 -5.50 10.51 15.46
C GLU A 118 -4.07 10.16 15.01
N PRO A 119 -3.40 11.07 14.26
CA PRO A 119 -2.03 10.87 13.82
C PRO A 119 -1.06 10.72 14.98
N ASN A 120 -0.13 9.80 14.90
CA ASN A 120 0.84 9.54 15.96
C ASN A 120 2.23 10.07 15.58
N TYR A 121 2.52 11.32 16.03
CA TYR A 121 3.85 11.90 15.85
C TYR A 121 4.83 11.31 16.87
N ARG A 122 6.02 10.97 16.42
CA ARG A 122 7.09 10.47 17.26
C ARG A 122 8.47 10.71 16.64
N VAL A 123 9.49 10.67 17.47
CA VAL A 123 10.89 10.71 17.04
C VAL A 123 11.46 9.29 17.12
N THR A 124 12.08 8.84 16.04
CA THR A 124 12.72 7.50 16.01
C THR A 124 13.99 7.50 16.88
N PRO A 125 14.49 6.32 17.31
CA PRO A 125 15.77 6.24 18.05
C PRO A 125 16.96 6.88 17.32
N LEU A 126 16.89 7.01 15.99
CA LEU A 126 17.88 7.68 15.15
C LEU A 126 17.63 9.19 14.98
N GLY A 127 16.73 9.78 15.79
CA GLY A 127 16.42 11.21 15.76
C GLY A 127 15.58 11.68 14.56
N ARG A 128 14.97 10.77 13.80
CA ARG A 128 14.09 11.15 12.67
C ARG A 128 12.67 11.39 13.15
N GLU A 129 12.12 12.54 12.80
CA GLU A 129 10.70 12.85 13.03
C GLU A 129 9.83 12.08 12.05
N ILE A 130 8.81 11.41 12.56
CA ILE A 130 7.82 10.66 11.76
C ILE A 130 6.43 10.83 12.35
N THR A 131 5.42 10.70 11.47
CA THR A 131 4.01 10.60 11.88
C THR A 131 3.39 9.39 11.22
N ASP A 132 2.88 8.49 12.04
CA ASP A 132 2.07 7.36 11.57
C ASP A 132 0.62 7.85 11.39
N VAL A 133 0.08 7.71 10.18
CA VAL A 133 -1.28 8.14 9.79
C VAL A 133 -2.04 6.95 9.25
N LEU A 134 -3.30 6.80 9.65
CA LEU A 134 -4.22 5.85 9.05
C LEU A 134 -5.24 6.61 8.22
N ILE A 135 -5.31 6.34 6.93
CA ILE A 135 -6.29 6.97 6.03
C ILE A 135 -7.36 5.99 5.61
N ALA A 136 -8.58 6.48 5.51
CA ALA A 136 -9.71 5.78 4.90
C ALA A 136 -9.88 6.29 3.47
N VAL A 137 -9.67 5.42 2.49
CA VAL A 137 -9.89 5.70 1.08
C VAL A 137 -11.20 5.06 0.66
N ASN A 138 -12.12 5.85 0.14
CA ASN A 138 -13.45 5.38 -0.21
C ASN A 138 -13.42 4.42 -1.40
N ARG A 139 -14.23 3.36 -1.29
CA ARG A 139 -14.56 2.44 -2.38
C ARG A 139 -16.00 2.66 -2.83
N ALA A 140 -16.35 2.09 -3.97
CA ALA A 140 -17.75 1.94 -4.35
C ALA A 140 -18.52 1.16 -3.27
N TYR A 141 -19.83 1.43 -3.18
CA TYR A 141 -20.77 0.75 -2.28
C TYR A 141 -20.51 0.98 -0.78
N GLY A 142 -20.03 2.17 -0.39
CA GLY A 142 -19.89 2.58 1.00
C GLY A 142 -18.86 1.81 1.82
N LYS A 143 -17.90 1.17 1.17
CA LYS A 143 -16.74 0.53 1.82
C LYS A 143 -15.51 1.44 1.73
N SER A 144 -14.53 1.21 2.59
CA SER A 144 -13.24 1.93 2.58
C SER A 144 -12.07 0.98 2.68
N ASP A 145 -10.95 1.39 2.09
CA ASP A 145 -9.63 0.82 2.37
C ASP A 145 -8.97 1.62 3.49
N TYR A 146 -8.47 0.93 4.51
CA TYR A 146 -7.72 1.53 5.60
C TYR A 146 -6.23 1.32 5.34
N ILE A 147 -5.53 2.40 5.00
CA ILE A 147 -4.15 2.33 4.53
C ILE A 147 -3.24 3.04 5.53
N PRO A 148 -2.34 2.30 6.23
CA PRO A 148 -1.29 2.89 7.05
C PRO A 148 -0.30 3.66 6.18
N CYS A 149 0.02 4.87 6.61
CA CYS A 149 0.97 5.75 5.94
C CYS A 149 2.00 6.26 6.95
N ILE A 150 3.23 6.49 6.50
CA ILE A 150 4.29 7.08 7.29
C ILE A 150 4.79 8.35 6.62
N VAL A 151 4.73 9.45 7.34
CA VAL A 151 5.18 10.78 6.91
C VAL A 151 6.47 11.14 7.62
N TRP A 152 7.41 11.80 6.94
CA TRP A 152 8.77 12.05 7.42
C TRP A 152 9.11 13.53 7.57
N GLY A 153 9.99 13.83 8.52
CA GLY A 153 10.65 15.12 8.68
C GLY A 153 9.68 16.27 9.00
N ARG A 154 9.91 17.45 8.44
CA ARG A 154 9.09 18.63 8.70
C ARG A 154 7.59 18.43 8.42
N THR A 155 7.28 17.70 7.38
CA THR A 155 5.88 17.35 7.02
C THR A 155 5.24 16.48 8.09
N ALA A 156 6.00 15.61 8.76
CA ALA A 156 5.49 14.76 9.85
C ALA A 156 4.95 15.61 11.00
N LYS A 157 5.67 16.67 11.40
CA LYS A 157 5.21 17.57 12.45
C LYS A 157 3.90 18.27 12.11
N PHE A 158 3.76 18.74 10.86
CA PHE A 158 2.52 19.34 10.38
C PHE A 158 1.35 18.34 10.44
N VAL A 159 1.55 17.14 9.86
CA VAL A 159 0.52 16.10 9.79
C VAL A 159 0.11 15.58 11.17
N GLY A 160 1.06 15.56 12.12
CA GLY A 160 0.80 15.17 13.51
C GLY A 160 -0.22 16.05 14.25
N HIS A 161 -0.54 17.25 13.72
CA HIS A 161 -1.54 18.16 14.28
C HIS A 161 -2.85 18.19 13.49
N LEU A 162 -2.95 17.45 12.37
CA LEU A 162 -4.20 17.43 11.59
C LEU A 162 -5.27 16.64 12.33
N PRO A 163 -6.51 17.15 12.41
CA PRO A 163 -7.60 16.45 13.06
C PRO A 163 -8.08 15.24 12.26
N VAL A 164 -8.71 14.31 12.95
CA VAL A 164 -9.47 13.22 12.33
C VAL A 164 -10.58 13.83 11.47
N GLY A 165 -10.82 13.24 10.29
CA GLY A 165 -11.76 13.76 9.29
C GLY A 165 -11.13 14.69 8.26
N THR A 166 -9.87 15.11 8.42
CA THR A 166 -9.19 15.92 7.41
C THR A 166 -9.07 15.14 6.10
N HIS A 167 -9.53 15.76 5.00
CA HIS A 167 -9.42 15.23 3.65
C HIS A 167 -8.04 15.57 3.08
N ILE A 168 -7.30 14.57 2.63
CA ILE A 168 -5.91 14.72 2.17
C ILE A 168 -5.66 13.96 0.88
N GLU A 169 -4.77 14.50 0.06
CA GLU A 169 -4.10 13.79 -1.03
C GLU A 169 -2.65 13.56 -0.65
N MET A 170 -2.14 12.37 -0.96
CA MET A 170 -0.75 12.04 -0.76
C MET A 170 -0.18 11.24 -1.91
N THR A 171 1.11 11.47 -2.19
CA THR A 171 1.92 10.66 -3.09
C THR A 171 3.05 10.02 -2.32
N GLY A 172 3.53 8.88 -2.80
CA GLY A 172 4.60 8.15 -2.14
C GLY A 172 4.87 6.80 -2.79
N ARG A 173 5.41 5.87 -2.02
CA ARG A 173 5.65 4.49 -2.43
C ARG A 173 5.05 3.51 -1.43
N PHE A 174 4.57 2.39 -1.91
CA PHE A 174 4.17 1.26 -1.08
C PHE A 174 5.41 0.47 -0.68
N GLN A 175 5.61 0.22 0.60
CA GLN A 175 6.83 -0.40 1.11
C GLN A 175 6.56 -1.54 2.09
N SER A 176 7.51 -2.45 2.17
CA SER A 176 7.60 -3.48 3.21
C SER A 176 8.60 -3.05 4.27
N ARG A 177 8.27 -3.24 5.54
CA ARG A 177 9.16 -2.96 6.67
C ARG A 177 9.18 -4.13 7.63
N PRO A 178 10.30 -4.87 7.71
CA PRO A 178 10.45 -5.91 8.73
C PRO A 178 10.52 -5.26 10.12
N TYR A 179 9.89 -5.90 11.10
CA TYR A 179 9.96 -5.52 12.50
C TYR A 179 9.86 -6.73 13.41
N ALA A 180 10.51 -6.63 14.56
CA ALA A 180 10.44 -7.64 15.61
C ALA A 180 9.30 -7.29 16.57
N LYS A 181 8.38 -8.21 16.79
CA LYS A 181 7.31 -8.10 17.77
C LYS A 181 7.61 -9.00 18.95
N LYS A 182 7.76 -8.41 20.14
CA LYS A 182 7.87 -9.17 21.38
C LYS A 182 6.51 -9.78 21.71
N ILE A 183 6.42 -11.10 21.76
CA ILE A 183 5.21 -11.86 22.10
C ILE A 183 5.16 -12.17 23.59
N SER A 184 6.31 -12.57 24.16
CA SER A 184 6.53 -12.82 25.60
C SER A 184 7.93 -12.34 26.00
N GLU A 185 8.37 -12.60 27.22
CA GLU A 185 9.72 -12.22 27.67
C GLU A 185 10.82 -12.89 26.86
N ASP A 186 10.60 -14.13 26.43
CA ASP A 186 11.59 -14.97 25.74
C ASP A 186 11.27 -15.20 24.25
N GLU A 187 10.16 -14.66 23.74
CA GLU A 187 9.71 -14.92 22.38
C GLU A 187 9.60 -13.64 21.53
N ILE A 188 10.37 -13.60 20.45
CA ILE A 188 10.35 -12.52 19.46
C ILE A 188 9.89 -13.12 18.12
N GLU A 189 8.84 -12.54 17.54
CA GLU A 189 8.35 -12.88 16.21
C GLU A 189 8.75 -11.81 15.21
N ASN A 190 9.41 -12.23 14.12
CA ASN A 190 9.72 -11.35 13.00
C ASN A 190 8.48 -11.21 12.11
N ARG A 191 8.05 -9.99 11.87
CA ARG A 191 6.89 -9.63 11.03
C ARG A 191 7.26 -8.61 9.98
N VAL A 192 6.40 -8.49 8.98
CA VAL A 192 6.49 -7.44 7.96
C VAL A 192 5.24 -6.57 8.05
N ALA A 193 5.46 -5.26 8.17
CA ALA A 193 4.44 -4.24 8.00
C ALA A 193 4.46 -3.73 6.56
N TYR A 194 3.28 -3.52 5.99
CA TYR A 194 3.09 -2.86 4.70
C TYR A 194 2.46 -1.51 4.96
N GLU A 195 3.04 -0.46 4.35
CA GLU A 195 2.63 0.92 4.57
C GLU A 195 2.99 1.78 3.37
N VAL A 196 2.37 2.95 3.21
CA VAL A 196 2.77 3.94 2.22
C VAL A 196 3.75 4.92 2.85
N SER A 197 4.98 4.96 2.35
CA SER A 197 5.96 6.00 2.70
C SER A 197 5.68 7.25 1.88
N VAL A 198 5.17 8.27 2.54
CA VAL A 198 4.68 9.50 1.91
C VAL A 198 5.84 10.41 1.52
N SER A 199 5.85 10.88 0.27
CA SER A 199 6.79 11.88 -0.24
C SER A 199 6.19 13.28 -0.30
N LYS A 200 4.88 13.38 -0.59
CA LYS A 200 4.13 14.64 -0.65
C LYS A 200 2.75 14.43 -0.05
N ILE A 201 2.25 15.46 0.64
CA ILE A 201 0.89 15.49 1.20
C ILE A 201 0.31 16.89 1.03
N GLU A 202 -0.98 16.95 0.67
CA GLU A 202 -1.76 18.18 0.55
C GLU A 202 -3.10 17.99 1.26
N VAL A 203 -3.55 19.01 1.98
CA VAL A 203 -4.90 19.06 2.53
C VAL A 203 -5.83 19.54 1.43
N ILE A 204 -6.90 18.78 1.20
CA ILE A 204 -7.94 19.14 0.23
C ILE A 204 -8.99 19.98 0.96
N GLU A 205 -9.08 21.26 0.60
CA GLU A 205 -10.15 22.11 1.08
C GLU A 205 -11.44 21.75 0.33
N GLU A 206 -12.47 21.32 1.05
CA GLU A 206 -13.81 21.21 0.48
C GLU A 206 -14.28 22.63 0.14
N LYS A 207 -14.50 22.91 -1.14
CA LYS A 207 -15.22 24.14 -1.52
C LYS A 207 -16.61 24.03 -0.90
N GLU A 208 -16.90 24.89 0.08
CA GLU A 208 -18.28 25.12 0.50
C GLU A 208 -19.07 25.49 -0.77
N ASN A 209 -19.98 24.61 -1.20
CA ASN A 209 -21.01 24.98 -2.14
C ASN A 209 -21.92 25.97 -1.39
N THR A 210 -21.63 27.24 -1.50
CA THR A 210 -22.59 28.30 -1.24
C THR A 210 -23.61 28.21 -2.39
N ASP A 211 -24.60 27.34 -2.24
CA ASP A 211 -25.84 27.45 -2.99
C ASP A 211 -26.57 28.70 -2.47
N GLU A 212 -26.47 29.77 -3.26
CA GLU A 212 -27.40 30.89 -3.21
C GLU A 212 -28.65 30.59 -4.04
#